data_0425a2492f124f05178f8192771872c3
#
_entry.id   0425a2492f124f05178f8192771872c3
#
_cell.length_a   1.000
_cell.length_b   1.000
_cell.length_c   1.000
_cell.angle_alpha   90.00
_cell.angle_beta   90.00
_cell.angle_gamma   90.00
#
_symmetry.space_group_name_H-M   'P 1'
#
loop_
_entity.id
_entity.type
_entity.pdbx_description
1 polymer ?
#
loop_
_entity_poly.entity_id
_entity_poly.type
_entity_poly.pdbx_seq_one_letter_code
_entity_poly.pdbx_strand_id
1 'polypeptide(L)'
;MQKEALANLDALVKEQAKRALVVSATGTGKTYLGAFAVKEYKPKKFLYLVHREQIAKKALESFYQVIGGKKSDYGLLTGNKHDFDKKYLFGTVQTVSQEQILGQLNPEEFDYILIDEAHRVAAPTYQKILNHFTPKFLLGMTATPERMDKQNIYEIFDYHLAYEIRLKDALNEQMLTPFHYVGVEDYTVENQIITETSKLKDLVAEKRVEYVLKQLNYYGYCGEKAKGLVFCSRQEEARELAKLFSQAGHPSRALTSEDSQKRRAEVTQQLENGELEYIFTVDLF
;
A
#
# COMPACT_ATOMS: atom_id res chain seq x y z
N MET A 1 19.48 8.06 2.31
CA MET A 1 18.39 7.54 1.47
C MET A 1 17.77 8.56 0.52
N GLN A 2 16.83 9.44 0.95
CA GLN A 2 16.09 10.30 0.00
C GLN A 2 16.98 11.16 -0.88
N LYS A 3 18.03 11.79 -0.32
CA LYS A 3 19.00 12.61 -1.09
C LYS A 3 19.74 11.78 -2.15
N GLU A 4 20.17 10.59 -1.80
CA GLU A 4 20.87 9.67 -2.71
C GLU A 4 19.94 9.19 -3.83
N ALA A 5 18.74 8.74 -3.48
CA ALA A 5 17.72 8.34 -4.46
C ALA A 5 17.38 9.48 -5.45
N LEU A 6 17.25 10.71 -4.95
CA LEU A 6 17.00 11.88 -5.79
C LEU A 6 18.21 12.20 -6.70
N ALA A 7 19.43 12.12 -6.17
CA ALA A 7 20.65 12.34 -6.97
C ALA A 7 20.78 11.30 -8.10
N ASN A 8 20.47 10.03 -7.82
CA ASN A 8 20.49 8.96 -8.82
C ASN A 8 19.38 9.15 -9.87
N LEU A 9 18.17 9.56 -9.46
CA LEU A 9 17.08 9.88 -10.39
C LEU A 9 17.46 11.06 -11.30
N ASP A 10 18.06 12.12 -10.76
CA ASP A 10 18.52 13.27 -11.53
C ASP A 10 19.62 12.88 -12.53
N ALA A 11 20.55 12.01 -12.13
CA ALA A 11 21.59 11.47 -13.02
C ALA A 11 20.94 10.70 -14.20
N LEU A 12 20.03 9.78 -13.91
CA LEU A 12 19.32 9.01 -14.96
C LEU A 12 18.55 9.93 -15.93
N VAL A 13 17.88 10.96 -15.42
CA VAL A 13 17.19 11.95 -16.28
C VAL A 13 18.17 12.72 -17.16
N LYS A 14 19.35 13.12 -16.65
CA LYS A 14 20.41 13.79 -17.42
C LYS A 14 21.02 12.88 -18.49
N GLU A 15 21.09 11.57 -18.22
CA GLU A 15 21.49 10.54 -19.17
C GLU A 15 20.41 10.18 -20.18
N GLN A 16 19.29 10.90 -20.17
CA GLN A 16 18.14 10.70 -21.06
C GLN A 16 17.45 9.33 -20.88
N ALA A 17 17.60 8.68 -19.72
CA ALA A 17 16.80 7.53 -19.39
C ALA A 17 15.32 7.89 -19.36
N LYS A 18 14.49 7.05 -19.97
CA LYS A 18 13.04 7.30 -20.05
C LYS A 18 12.26 6.66 -18.90
N ARG A 19 12.89 5.75 -18.19
CA ARG A 19 12.25 4.97 -17.12
C ARG A 19 13.24 4.76 -15.98
N ALA A 20 12.73 4.67 -14.77
CA ALA A 20 13.49 4.27 -13.60
C ALA A 20 12.62 3.55 -12.56
N LEU A 21 13.23 2.70 -11.76
CA LEU A 21 12.61 1.99 -10.65
C LEU A 21 13.26 2.43 -9.34
N VAL A 22 12.42 2.63 -8.33
CA VAL A 22 12.84 2.75 -6.93
C VAL A 22 12.24 1.60 -6.14
N VAL A 23 13.08 0.83 -5.50
CA VAL A 23 12.68 -0.22 -4.55
C VAL A 23 12.93 0.31 -3.14
N SER A 24 11.87 0.42 -2.35
CA SER A 24 11.99 0.98 -1.00
C SER A 24 10.93 0.36 -0.09
N ALA A 25 11.37 -0.15 1.07
CA ALA A 25 10.49 -0.80 2.04
C ALA A 25 9.30 0.07 2.43
N THR A 26 8.20 -0.57 2.85
CA THR A 26 7.02 0.16 3.33
C THR A 26 7.38 0.96 4.58
N GLY A 27 6.86 2.19 4.70
CA GLY A 27 7.15 3.07 5.84
C GLY A 27 8.39 3.96 5.69
N THR A 28 9.23 3.77 4.66
CA THR A 28 10.45 4.57 4.43
C THR A 28 10.21 5.93 3.76
N GLY A 29 8.95 6.29 3.49
CA GLY A 29 8.60 7.59 2.91
C GLY A 29 8.60 7.64 1.38
N LYS A 30 8.30 6.55 0.67
CA LYS A 30 8.21 6.47 -0.80
C LYS A 30 7.40 7.62 -1.42
N THR A 31 6.22 7.90 -0.89
CA THR A 31 5.33 8.95 -1.40
C THR A 31 6.00 10.33 -1.36
N TYR A 32 6.73 10.63 -0.28
CA TYR A 32 7.49 11.88 -0.17
C TYR A 32 8.67 11.91 -1.12
N LEU A 33 9.40 10.79 -1.29
CA LEU A 33 10.46 10.68 -2.29
C LEU A 33 9.93 10.98 -3.69
N GLY A 34 8.79 10.39 -4.08
CA GLY A 34 8.12 10.66 -5.34
C GLY A 34 7.75 12.14 -5.50
N ALA A 35 7.23 12.76 -4.44
CA ALA A 35 6.89 14.18 -4.45
C ALA A 35 8.11 15.09 -4.64
N PHE A 36 9.24 14.78 -3.98
CA PHE A 36 10.51 15.50 -4.17
C PHE A 36 11.05 15.31 -5.59
N ALA A 37 11.03 14.09 -6.13
CA ALA A 37 11.47 13.81 -7.50
C ALA A 37 10.67 14.64 -8.53
N VAL A 38 9.34 14.70 -8.38
CA VAL A 38 8.47 15.52 -9.23
C VAL A 38 8.72 17.02 -9.05
N LYS A 39 8.99 17.47 -7.82
CA LYS A 39 9.36 18.86 -7.53
C LYS A 39 10.66 19.28 -8.22
N GLU A 40 11.66 18.41 -8.26
CA GLU A 40 12.94 18.67 -8.94
C GLU A 40 12.81 18.61 -10.46
N TYR A 41 12.08 17.62 -10.98
CA TYR A 41 11.84 17.46 -12.43
C TYR A 41 11.01 18.58 -13.02
N LYS A 42 10.05 19.16 -12.29
CA LYS A 42 9.15 20.25 -12.69
C LYS A 42 8.35 19.95 -13.99
N PRO A 43 7.59 18.86 -14.04
CA PRO A 43 6.83 18.51 -15.24
C PRO A 43 5.81 19.59 -15.57
N LYS A 44 5.47 19.74 -16.87
CA LYS A 44 4.34 20.57 -17.31
C LYS A 44 3.02 19.93 -16.88
N LYS A 45 2.90 18.61 -17.04
CA LYS A 45 1.77 17.81 -16.58
C LYS A 45 2.24 16.47 -16.02
N PHE A 46 1.65 16.06 -14.90
CA PHE A 46 2.06 14.91 -14.09
C PHE A 46 0.88 13.97 -13.82
N LEU A 47 1.12 12.67 -13.88
CA LEU A 47 0.15 11.65 -13.50
C LEU A 47 0.74 10.69 -12.44
N TYR A 48 0.06 10.58 -11.31
CA TYR A 48 0.31 9.59 -10.29
C TYR A 48 -0.71 8.46 -10.41
N LEU A 49 -0.26 7.22 -10.47
CA LEU A 49 -1.10 6.04 -10.63
C LEU A 49 -0.99 5.12 -9.42
N VAL A 50 -2.13 4.71 -8.89
CA VAL A 50 -2.24 3.76 -7.78
C VAL A 50 -3.52 2.93 -7.90
N HIS A 51 -3.63 1.85 -7.14
CA HIS A 51 -4.80 0.96 -7.23
C HIS A 51 -5.99 1.35 -6.32
N ARG A 52 -5.79 2.17 -5.29
CA ARG A 52 -6.85 2.57 -4.33
C ARG A 52 -7.03 4.09 -4.29
N GLU A 53 -8.30 4.54 -4.35
CA GLU A 53 -8.65 5.96 -4.31
C GLU A 53 -8.17 6.68 -3.04
N GLN A 54 -8.22 6.01 -1.89
CA GLN A 54 -7.74 6.59 -0.63
C GLN A 54 -6.24 6.91 -0.67
N ILE A 55 -5.44 6.03 -1.32
CA ILE A 55 -4.01 6.26 -1.50
C ILE A 55 -3.79 7.42 -2.47
N ALA A 56 -4.56 7.51 -3.56
CA ALA A 56 -4.48 8.64 -4.49
C ALA A 56 -4.76 9.98 -3.79
N LYS A 57 -5.79 10.04 -2.92
CA LYS A 57 -6.11 11.24 -2.13
C LYS A 57 -5.00 11.61 -1.15
N LYS A 58 -4.47 10.64 -0.40
CA LYS A 58 -3.36 10.87 0.53
C LYS A 58 -2.08 11.32 -0.20
N ALA A 59 -1.79 10.71 -1.35
CA ALA A 59 -0.66 11.09 -2.18
C ALA A 59 -0.81 12.53 -2.68
N LEU A 60 -1.99 12.92 -3.17
CA LEU A 60 -2.28 14.30 -3.59
C LEU A 60 -1.94 15.30 -2.48
N GLU A 61 -2.38 15.04 -1.25
CA GLU A 61 -2.10 15.91 -0.10
C GLU A 61 -0.61 15.98 0.22
N SER A 62 0.09 14.84 0.23
CA SER A 62 1.54 14.78 0.46
C SER A 62 2.32 15.54 -0.62
N PHE A 63 1.93 15.37 -1.88
CA PHE A 63 2.54 16.09 -3.00
C PHE A 63 2.28 17.60 -2.92
N TYR A 64 1.07 18.01 -2.56
CA TYR A 64 0.75 19.41 -2.34
C TYR A 64 1.60 20.04 -1.23
N GLN A 65 1.80 19.31 -0.11
CA GLN A 65 2.67 19.78 0.98
C GLN A 65 4.13 19.96 0.55
N VAL A 66 4.65 19.08 -0.31
CA VAL A 66 6.07 19.12 -0.75
C VAL A 66 6.29 20.12 -1.89
N ILE A 67 5.42 20.08 -2.92
CA ILE A 67 5.58 20.89 -4.13
C ILE A 67 5.05 22.31 -3.91
N GLY A 68 3.94 22.46 -3.19
CA GLY A 68 3.24 23.74 -2.98
C GLY A 68 2.45 24.18 -4.20
N GLY A 69 2.31 25.48 -4.37
CA GLY A 69 1.55 26.08 -5.47
C GLY A 69 0.07 26.24 -5.16
N LYS A 70 -0.77 26.33 -6.20
CA LYS A 70 -2.22 26.49 -6.04
C LYS A 70 -2.88 25.11 -5.88
N LYS A 71 -3.77 24.96 -4.89
CA LYS A 71 -4.53 23.72 -4.71
C LYS A 71 -5.38 23.36 -5.94
N SER A 72 -5.78 24.37 -6.73
CA SER A 72 -6.48 24.19 -8.00
C SER A 72 -5.66 23.48 -9.10
N ASP A 73 -4.34 23.39 -8.95
CA ASP A 73 -3.47 22.70 -9.91
C ASP A 73 -3.47 21.17 -9.69
N TYR A 74 -4.08 20.71 -8.61
CA TYR A 74 -4.16 19.31 -8.21
C TYR A 74 -5.56 18.76 -8.43
N GLY A 75 -5.66 17.54 -8.94
CA GLY A 75 -6.93 16.90 -9.19
C GLY A 75 -6.89 15.38 -9.12
N LEU A 76 -8.06 14.77 -9.18
CA LEU A 76 -8.26 13.34 -9.08
C LEU A 76 -8.87 12.76 -10.35
N LEU A 77 -8.38 11.60 -10.77
CA LEU A 77 -8.99 10.70 -11.76
C LEU A 77 -9.36 9.39 -11.08
N THR A 78 -10.46 9.42 -10.32
CA THR A 78 -10.95 8.28 -9.53
C THR A 78 -12.44 8.13 -9.73
N GLY A 79 -13.01 6.96 -9.54
CA GLY A 79 -14.42 6.62 -9.66
C GLY A 79 -15.40 7.74 -10.07
N ASN A 80 -15.63 8.68 -9.17
CA ASN A 80 -16.61 9.78 -9.36
C ASN A 80 -15.96 11.15 -9.64
N LYS A 81 -14.63 11.26 -9.73
CA LYS A 81 -13.90 12.52 -9.96
C LYS A 81 -13.01 12.41 -11.18
N HIS A 82 -13.22 13.30 -12.15
CA HIS A 82 -12.53 13.32 -13.43
C HIS A 82 -12.01 14.74 -13.73
N ASP A 83 -10.96 15.14 -13.02
CA ASP A 83 -10.36 16.49 -13.12
C ASP A 83 -9.28 16.52 -14.21
N PHE A 84 -9.65 16.52 -15.50
CA PHE A 84 -8.72 16.39 -16.62
C PHE A 84 -7.77 17.57 -16.83
N ASP A 85 -8.16 18.79 -16.45
CA ASP A 85 -7.47 20.05 -16.73
C ASP A 85 -6.34 20.38 -15.72
N LYS A 86 -6.09 19.51 -14.75
CA LYS A 86 -5.12 19.79 -13.68
C LYS A 86 -3.68 19.44 -14.08
N LYS A 87 -2.74 20.19 -13.51
CA LYS A 87 -1.32 19.99 -13.73
C LYS A 87 -0.82 18.71 -13.05
N TYR A 88 -1.28 18.46 -11.82
CA TYR A 88 -0.91 17.28 -11.03
C TYR A 88 -2.15 16.41 -10.82
N LEU A 89 -2.21 15.30 -11.54
CA LEU A 89 -3.32 14.36 -11.51
C LEU A 89 -2.96 13.11 -10.73
N PHE A 90 -3.89 12.67 -9.88
CA PHE A 90 -3.76 11.46 -9.07
C PHE A 90 -4.90 10.51 -9.42
N GLY A 91 -4.56 9.42 -10.09
CA GLY A 91 -5.54 8.51 -10.67
C GLY A 91 -5.48 7.11 -10.08
N THR A 92 -6.66 6.46 -10.05
CA THR A 92 -6.68 5.01 -9.88
C THR A 92 -6.52 4.33 -11.23
N VAL A 93 -5.72 3.26 -11.25
CA VAL A 93 -5.48 2.48 -12.46
C VAL A 93 -6.79 2.00 -13.09
N GLN A 94 -7.76 1.57 -12.25
CA GLN A 94 -9.07 1.13 -12.71
C GLN A 94 -9.87 2.22 -13.44
N THR A 95 -9.76 3.47 -13.00
CA THR A 95 -10.44 4.59 -13.66
C THR A 95 -9.70 5.01 -14.93
N VAL A 96 -8.38 5.23 -14.82
CA VAL A 96 -7.57 5.72 -15.94
C VAL A 96 -7.52 4.72 -17.10
N SER A 97 -7.57 3.39 -16.84
CA SER A 97 -7.57 2.36 -17.89
C SER A 97 -8.89 2.21 -18.66
N GLN A 98 -9.94 2.93 -18.26
CA GLN A 98 -11.21 2.93 -19.00
C GLN A 98 -11.06 3.64 -20.36
N GLU A 99 -11.62 3.06 -21.42
CA GLU A 99 -11.51 3.62 -22.77
C GLU A 99 -12.04 5.04 -22.88
N GLN A 100 -13.15 5.31 -22.18
CA GLN A 100 -13.76 6.63 -22.14
C GLN A 100 -12.84 7.68 -21.50
N ILE A 101 -12.03 7.29 -20.52
CA ILE A 101 -11.08 8.19 -19.86
C ILE A 101 -9.81 8.35 -20.70
N LEU A 102 -9.23 7.23 -21.18
CA LEU A 102 -8.05 7.28 -22.06
C LEU A 102 -8.31 8.07 -23.33
N GLY A 103 -9.50 7.93 -23.93
CA GLY A 103 -9.87 8.66 -25.16
C GLY A 103 -10.00 10.18 -24.98
N GLN A 104 -10.06 10.67 -23.74
CA GLN A 104 -10.06 12.11 -23.43
C GLN A 104 -8.67 12.67 -23.13
N LEU A 105 -7.66 11.82 -23.02
CA LEU A 105 -6.29 12.18 -22.68
C LEU A 105 -5.38 11.94 -23.87
N ASN A 106 -4.57 12.94 -24.21
CA ASN A 106 -3.62 12.83 -25.31
C ASN A 106 -2.47 11.87 -24.90
N PRO A 107 -1.98 10.98 -25.78
CA PRO A 107 -0.84 10.12 -25.51
C PRO A 107 0.42 10.84 -24.98
N GLU A 108 0.68 12.06 -25.42
CA GLU A 108 1.83 12.88 -25.02
C GLU A 108 1.51 13.87 -23.88
N GLU A 109 0.33 13.75 -23.26
CA GLU A 109 -0.16 14.74 -22.30
C GLU A 109 0.69 14.86 -21.04
N PHE A 110 1.26 13.75 -20.59
CA PHE A 110 2.04 13.70 -19.35
C PHE A 110 3.54 13.67 -19.63
N ASP A 111 4.27 14.66 -19.14
CA ASP A 111 5.73 14.63 -19.17
C ASP A 111 6.28 13.57 -18.20
N TYR A 112 5.59 13.36 -17.07
CA TYR A 112 6.03 12.49 -16.02
C TYR A 112 4.86 11.64 -15.52
N ILE A 113 5.05 10.32 -15.53
CA ILE A 113 4.11 9.37 -14.91
C ILE A 113 4.83 8.66 -13.76
N LEU A 114 4.18 8.59 -12.60
CA LEU A 114 4.65 7.85 -11.45
C LEU A 114 3.67 6.74 -11.12
N ILE A 115 4.17 5.51 -11.05
CA ILE A 115 3.39 4.33 -10.66
C ILE A 115 3.80 3.91 -9.26
N ASP A 116 2.89 4.03 -8.32
CA ASP A 116 3.04 3.44 -6.99
C ASP A 116 2.57 1.98 -7.00
N GLU A 117 3.18 1.17 -6.15
CA GLU A 117 3.03 -0.29 -6.16
C GLU A 117 3.35 -0.91 -7.55
N ALA A 118 4.49 -0.48 -8.10
CA ALA A 118 4.93 -0.83 -9.46
C ALA A 118 5.10 -2.34 -9.69
N HIS A 119 5.15 -3.17 -8.64
CA HIS A 119 5.11 -4.62 -8.77
C HIS A 119 3.86 -5.14 -9.53
N ARG A 120 2.79 -4.33 -9.62
CA ARG A 120 1.55 -4.65 -10.36
C ARG A 120 1.58 -4.22 -11.83
N VAL A 121 2.64 -3.56 -12.27
CA VAL A 121 2.71 -2.89 -13.58
C VAL A 121 2.48 -3.82 -14.78
N ALA A 122 2.77 -5.11 -14.65
CA ALA A 122 2.52 -6.09 -15.71
C ALA A 122 1.04 -6.52 -15.84
N ALA A 123 0.16 -6.11 -14.93
CA ALA A 123 -1.27 -6.41 -15.06
C ALA A 123 -1.87 -5.71 -16.30
N PRO A 124 -2.86 -6.33 -16.98
CA PRO A 124 -3.43 -5.80 -18.24
C PRO A 124 -3.92 -4.35 -18.15
N THR A 125 -4.48 -3.94 -16.99
CA THR A 125 -4.95 -2.57 -16.77
C THR A 125 -3.82 -1.55 -16.78
N TYR A 126 -2.66 -1.87 -16.18
CA TYR A 126 -1.48 -1.02 -16.23
C TYR A 126 -0.88 -0.99 -17.63
N GLN A 127 -0.79 -2.15 -18.29
CA GLN A 127 -0.25 -2.25 -19.65
C GLN A 127 -1.10 -1.43 -20.64
N LYS A 128 -2.42 -1.40 -20.48
CA LYS A 128 -3.31 -0.56 -21.29
C LYS A 128 -2.96 0.94 -21.18
N ILE A 129 -2.67 1.40 -19.96
CA ILE A 129 -2.26 2.80 -19.70
C ILE A 129 -0.87 3.07 -20.28
N LEU A 130 0.09 2.18 -20.07
CA LEU A 130 1.46 2.35 -20.56
C LEU A 130 1.58 2.28 -22.07
N ASN A 131 0.70 1.54 -22.74
CA ASN A 131 0.64 1.47 -24.20
C ASN A 131 -0.04 2.71 -24.81
N HIS A 132 -0.86 3.43 -24.03
CA HIS A 132 -1.51 4.65 -24.48
C HIS A 132 -0.60 5.86 -24.34
N PHE A 133 0.07 6.04 -23.18
CA PHE A 133 0.87 7.23 -22.91
C PHE A 133 2.35 7.05 -23.29
N THR A 134 2.93 8.13 -23.76
CA THR A 134 4.37 8.25 -24.09
C THR A 134 5.02 9.34 -23.24
N PRO A 135 5.17 9.14 -21.91
CA PRO A 135 5.76 10.13 -21.03
C PRO A 135 7.24 10.34 -21.34
N LYS A 136 7.76 11.53 -21.03
CA LYS A 136 9.20 11.79 -21.10
C LYS A 136 9.96 11.00 -20.03
N PHE A 137 9.33 10.80 -18.87
CA PHE A 137 9.88 9.99 -17.80
C PHE A 137 8.81 9.18 -17.07
N LEU A 138 9.08 7.88 -16.87
CA LEU A 138 8.25 6.95 -16.13
C LEU A 138 8.99 6.48 -14.88
N LEU A 139 8.47 6.80 -13.69
CA LEU A 139 9.01 6.30 -12.42
C LEU A 139 8.12 5.22 -11.86
N GLY A 140 8.68 4.06 -11.57
CA GLY A 140 8.06 3.01 -10.76
C GLY A 140 8.57 3.06 -9.32
N MET A 141 7.67 2.90 -8.36
CA MET A 141 8.03 2.74 -6.95
C MET A 141 7.36 1.49 -6.39
N THR A 142 8.12 0.66 -5.66
CA THR A 142 7.58 -0.54 -5.00
C THR A 142 8.38 -0.89 -3.75
N ALA A 143 7.75 -1.62 -2.83
CA ALA A 143 8.45 -2.24 -1.70
C ALA A 143 8.91 -3.66 -2.03
N THR A 144 8.21 -4.34 -2.93
CA THR A 144 8.36 -5.77 -3.24
C THR A 144 8.48 -5.95 -4.75
N PRO A 145 9.68 -5.87 -5.34
CA PRO A 145 9.85 -6.05 -6.78
C PRO A 145 9.71 -7.50 -7.21
N GLU A 146 9.81 -8.46 -6.28
CA GLU A 146 9.63 -9.88 -6.56
C GLU A 146 8.17 -10.19 -6.86
N ARG A 147 7.93 -10.91 -7.96
CA ARG A 147 6.60 -11.32 -8.40
C ARG A 147 6.46 -12.83 -8.42
N MET A 148 5.29 -13.32 -8.02
CA MET A 148 4.97 -14.75 -8.10
C MET A 148 4.78 -15.24 -9.54
N ASP A 149 4.44 -14.35 -10.48
CA ASP A 149 4.19 -14.66 -11.90
C ASP A 149 5.45 -14.69 -12.80
N LYS A 150 6.63 -14.63 -12.19
CA LYS A 150 7.95 -14.65 -12.86
C LYS A 150 8.21 -13.52 -13.86
N GLN A 151 7.33 -12.51 -13.95
CA GLN A 151 7.58 -11.34 -14.79
C GLN A 151 8.60 -10.42 -14.11
N ASN A 152 9.62 -10.05 -14.87
CA ASN A 152 10.72 -9.23 -14.37
C ASN A 152 10.33 -7.74 -14.43
N ILE A 153 10.03 -7.14 -13.27
CA ILE A 153 9.72 -5.71 -13.19
C ILE A 153 10.90 -4.84 -13.65
N TYR A 154 12.12 -5.27 -13.42
CA TYR A 154 13.32 -4.51 -13.81
C TYR A 154 13.40 -4.30 -15.32
N GLU A 155 12.96 -5.30 -16.11
CA GLU A 155 12.90 -5.20 -17.56
C GLU A 155 11.94 -4.11 -18.04
N ILE A 156 10.78 -3.96 -17.38
CA ILE A 156 9.79 -2.93 -17.70
C ILE A 156 10.36 -1.52 -17.50
N PHE A 157 11.30 -1.37 -16.56
CA PHE A 157 11.99 -0.12 -16.27
C PHE A 157 13.42 -0.06 -16.86
N ASP A 158 13.69 -0.80 -17.95
CA ASP A 158 14.96 -0.83 -18.69
C ASP A 158 16.18 -1.11 -17.79
N TYR A 159 15.97 -1.84 -16.67
CA TYR A 159 16.97 -2.11 -15.61
C TYR A 159 17.56 -0.86 -14.95
N HIS A 160 16.95 0.31 -15.12
CA HIS A 160 17.36 1.53 -14.44
C HIS A 160 16.87 1.55 -12.99
N LEU A 161 17.64 0.96 -12.10
CA LEU A 161 17.38 0.97 -10.67
C LEU A 161 18.03 2.21 -10.04
N ALA A 162 17.20 3.22 -9.75
CA ALA A 162 17.69 4.47 -9.16
C ALA A 162 18.07 4.32 -7.68
N TYR A 163 17.32 3.51 -6.95
CA TYR A 163 17.59 3.25 -5.53
C TYR A 163 16.93 1.96 -5.07
N GLU A 164 17.61 1.26 -4.16
CA GLU A 164 17.08 0.08 -3.49
C GLU A 164 17.39 0.10 -2.00
N ILE A 165 16.37 -0.04 -1.16
CA ILE A 165 16.49 -0.30 0.26
C ILE A 165 15.42 -1.30 0.69
N ARG A 166 15.87 -2.46 1.13
CA ARG A 166 15.01 -3.54 1.59
C ARG A 166 14.65 -3.36 3.07
N LEU A 167 13.67 -4.13 3.55
CA LEU A 167 13.20 -4.08 4.93
C LEU A 167 14.37 -4.23 5.93
N LYS A 168 15.25 -5.20 5.69
CA LYS A 168 16.40 -5.45 6.56
C LYS A 168 17.34 -4.26 6.64
N ASP A 169 17.62 -3.64 5.49
CA ASP A 169 18.52 -2.49 5.40
C ASP A 169 17.89 -1.26 6.05
N ALA A 170 16.60 -1.05 5.81
CA ALA A 170 15.83 0.04 6.43
C ALA A 170 15.74 -0.07 7.97
N LEU A 171 15.70 -1.29 8.49
CA LEU A 171 15.78 -1.53 9.94
C LEU A 171 17.19 -1.28 10.47
N ASN A 172 18.24 -1.74 9.77
CA ASN A 172 19.64 -1.53 10.15
C ASN A 172 20.01 -0.03 10.15
N GLU A 173 19.48 0.73 9.19
CA GLU A 173 19.65 2.18 9.08
C GLU A 173 18.73 2.98 10.01
N GLN A 174 17.99 2.32 10.91
CA GLN A 174 17.06 2.94 11.86
C GLN A 174 15.97 3.81 11.21
N MET A 175 15.62 3.53 9.97
CA MET A 175 14.54 4.21 9.24
C MET A 175 13.16 3.68 9.64
N LEU A 176 13.12 2.46 10.14
CA LEU A 176 11.92 1.78 10.61
C LEU A 176 12.10 1.37 12.06
N THR A 177 11.02 1.38 12.83
CA THR A 177 11.01 0.88 14.19
C THR A 177 11.29 -0.63 14.20
N PRO A 178 12.26 -1.11 14.99
CA PRO A 178 12.48 -2.53 15.15
C PRO A 178 11.23 -3.25 15.67
N PHE A 179 11.04 -4.48 15.24
CA PHE A 179 9.95 -5.34 15.71
C PHE A 179 10.45 -6.76 15.98
N HIS A 180 9.73 -7.47 16.82
CA HIS A 180 9.98 -8.89 17.06
C HIS A 180 9.04 -9.71 16.17
N TYR A 181 9.62 -10.59 15.38
CA TYR A 181 8.86 -11.57 14.60
C TYR A 181 8.90 -12.92 15.30
N VAL A 182 7.73 -13.46 15.59
CA VAL A 182 7.59 -14.74 16.26
C VAL A 182 6.74 -15.67 15.40
N GLY A 183 7.31 -16.81 15.03
CA GLY A 183 6.59 -17.90 14.40
C GLY A 183 5.99 -18.81 15.46
N VAL A 184 4.67 -19.01 15.43
CA VAL A 184 3.95 -19.91 16.31
C VAL A 184 3.23 -20.94 15.46
N GLU A 185 3.37 -22.22 15.78
CA GLU A 185 2.55 -23.26 15.16
C GLU A 185 1.09 -23.06 15.55
N ASP A 186 0.18 -23.20 14.60
CA ASP A 186 -1.24 -23.03 14.88
C ASP A 186 -1.79 -24.20 15.70
N TYR A 187 -2.97 -24.00 16.27
CA TYR A 187 -3.66 -25.00 17.07
C TYR A 187 -4.00 -26.23 16.23
N THR A 188 -3.80 -27.41 16.79
CA THR A 188 -4.09 -28.69 16.13
C THR A 188 -5.45 -29.24 16.54
N VAL A 189 -6.23 -29.69 15.55
CA VAL A 189 -7.48 -30.44 15.77
C VAL A 189 -7.29 -31.83 15.19
N GLU A 190 -7.54 -32.85 15.98
CA GLU A 190 -7.39 -34.28 15.59
C GLU A 190 -6.00 -34.58 14.96
N ASN A 191 -4.93 -34.05 15.54
CA ASN A 191 -3.55 -34.14 15.06
C ASN A 191 -3.28 -33.51 13.67
N GLN A 192 -4.17 -32.66 13.18
CA GLN A 192 -3.98 -31.89 11.96
C GLN A 192 -3.79 -30.41 12.30
N ILE A 193 -2.76 -29.79 11.72
CA ILE A 193 -2.54 -28.34 11.86
C ILE A 193 -3.66 -27.61 11.12
N ILE A 194 -4.24 -26.62 11.79
CA ILE A 194 -5.24 -25.74 11.17
C ILE A 194 -4.56 -24.84 10.15
N THR A 195 -5.16 -24.74 8.96
CA THR A 195 -4.72 -23.87 7.88
C THR A 195 -5.86 -22.95 7.46
N GLU A 196 -5.58 -21.93 6.66
CA GLU A 196 -6.59 -21.00 6.10
C GLU A 196 -7.72 -21.71 5.33
N THR A 197 -7.49 -22.93 4.84
CA THR A 197 -8.46 -23.76 4.13
C THR A 197 -9.30 -24.64 5.07
N SER A 198 -8.99 -24.69 6.35
CA SER A 198 -9.72 -25.49 7.36
C SER A 198 -11.20 -25.06 7.49
N LYS A 199 -12.02 -25.93 8.04
CA LYS A 199 -13.45 -25.63 8.26
C LYS A 199 -13.60 -24.44 9.22
N LEU A 200 -14.59 -23.59 9.00
CA LEU A 200 -14.83 -22.41 9.82
C LEU A 200 -14.95 -22.73 11.31
N LYS A 201 -15.64 -23.84 11.67
CA LYS A 201 -15.78 -24.29 13.06
C LYS A 201 -14.46 -24.54 13.77
N ASP A 202 -13.42 -24.96 13.04
CA ASP A 202 -12.10 -25.25 13.59
C ASP A 202 -11.28 -23.95 13.71
N LEU A 203 -11.47 -23.02 12.77
CA LEU A 203 -10.85 -21.69 12.77
C LEU A 203 -11.35 -20.81 13.93
N VAL A 204 -12.61 -20.97 14.34
CA VAL A 204 -13.26 -20.18 15.40
C VAL A 204 -13.50 -20.97 16.69
N ALA A 205 -12.79 -22.07 16.91
CA ALA A 205 -12.91 -22.85 18.12
C ALA A 205 -12.44 -22.07 19.36
N GLU A 206 -13.19 -22.12 20.47
CA GLU A 206 -12.81 -21.46 21.74
C GLU A 206 -11.40 -21.85 22.20
N LYS A 207 -11.07 -23.14 22.08
CA LYS A 207 -9.71 -23.64 22.42
C LYS A 207 -8.60 -22.98 21.57
N ARG A 208 -8.88 -22.66 20.31
CA ARG A 208 -7.92 -21.91 19.46
C ARG A 208 -7.76 -20.49 19.98
N VAL A 209 -8.86 -19.84 20.37
CA VAL A 209 -8.83 -18.50 20.96
C VAL A 209 -8.02 -18.49 22.24
N GLU A 210 -8.25 -19.44 23.14
CA GLU A 210 -7.47 -19.60 24.39
C GLU A 210 -5.98 -19.81 24.08
N TYR A 211 -5.68 -20.66 23.10
CA TYR A 211 -4.29 -20.90 22.67
C TYR A 211 -3.63 -19.62 22.13
N VAL A 212 -4.30 -18.89 21.23
CA VAL A 212 -3.76 -17.64 20.67
C VAL A 212 -3.56 -16.58 21.76
N LEU A 213 -4.51 -16.41 22.68
CA LEU A 213 -4.38 -15.48 23.80
C LEU A 213 -3.22 -15.87 24.74
N LYS A 214 -3.02 -17.18 24.98
CA LYS A 214 -1.87 -17.67 25.75
C LYS A 214 -0.54 -17.33 25.07
N GLN A 215 -0.45 -17.47 23.75
CA GLN A 215 0.75 -17.10 22.98
C GLN A 215 0.99 -15.59 23.01
N LEU A 216 -0.05 -14.77 22.82
CA LEU A 216 0.04 -13.32 22.91
C LEU A 216 0.54 -12.87 24.30
N ASN A 217 0.04 -13.46 25.36
CA ASN A 217 0.50 -13.16 26.72
C ASN A 217 1.93 -13.63 26.98
N TYR A 218 2.35 -14.77 26.40
CA TYR A 218 3.70 -15.29 26.54
C TYR A 218 4.76 -14.42 25.85
N TYR A 219 4.49 -14.00 24.62
CA TYR A 219 5.41 -13.16 23.88
C TYR A 219 5.32 -11.68 24.26
N GLY A 220 4.19 -11.28 24.84
CA GLY A 220 3.96 -9.94 25.34
C GLY A 220 3.67 -8.91 24.24
N TYR A 221 3.56 -7.68 24.66
CA TYR A 221 3.30 -6.51 23.80
C TYR A 221 3.98 -5.27 24.40
N CYS A 222 4.15 -4.25 23.59
CA CYS A 222 4.70 -2.98 24.04
C CYS A 222 3.57 -2.05 24.51
N GLY A 223 3.78 -1.38 25.67
CA GLY A 223 2.82 -0.45 26.26
C GLY A 223 1.95 -1.05 27.35
N GLU A 224 0.96 -0.29 27.81
CA GLU A 224 0.08 -0.67 28.94
C GLU A 224 -1.02 -1.66 28.55
N LYS A 225 -1.46 -1.61 27.27
CA LYS A 225 -2.50 -2.48 26.72
C LYS A 225 -2.09 -3.01 25.35
N ALA A 226 -2.49 -4.23 25.06
CA ALA A 226 -2.33 -4.80 23.73
C ALA A 226 -3.10 -3.98 22.70
N LYS A 227 -2.49 -3.74 21.56
CA LYS A 227 -3.15 -3.16 20.37
C LYS A 227 -2.69 -3.94 19.15
N GLY A 228 -3.63 -4.58 18.47
CA GLY A 228 -3.28 -5.47 17.37
C GLY A 228 -4.25 -5.48 16.20
N LEU A 229 -3.69 -5.82 15.04
CA LEU A 229 -4.45 -6.18 13.86
C LEU A 229 -4.35 -7.69 13.67
N VAL A 230 -5.48 -8.36 13.48
CA VAL A 230 -5.55 -9.81 13.23
C VAL A 230 -6.07 -10.03 11.82
N PHE A 231 -5.23 -10.60 10.97
CA PHE A 231 -5.57 -10.90 9.59
C PHE A 231 -6.15 -12.31 9.50
N CYS A 232 -7.37 -12.40 9.02
CA CYS A 232 -8.12 -13.63 8.86
C CYS A 232 -8.25 -14.02 7.39
N SER A 233 -8.48 -15.30 7.14
CA SER A 233 -8.68 -15.83 5.79
C SER A 233 -10.08 -15.52 5.22
N ARG A 234 -11.08 -15.32 6.10
CA ARG A 234 -12.50 -15.14 5.74
C ARG A 234 -13.16 -14.08 6.61
N GLN A 235 -14.17 -13.41 6.07
CA GLN A 235 -14.93 -12.38 6.80
C GLN A 235 -15.71 -12.97 7.99
N GLU A 236 -16.27 -14.16 7.81
CA GLU A 236 -16.99 -14.89 8.90
C GLU A 236 -16.03 -15.24 10.05
N GLU A 237 -14.83 -15.71 9.73
CA GLU A 237 -13.77 -15.96 10.73
C GLU A 237 -13.46 -14.69 11.51
N ALA A 238 -13.24 -13.57 10.81
CA ALA A 238 -12.94 -12.29 11.46
C ALA A 238 -14.06 -11.84 12.42
N ARG A 239 -15.33 -11.99 12.02
CA ARG A 239 -16.48 -11.61 12.85
C ARG A 239 -16.62 -12.48 14.10
N GLU A 240 -16.51 -13.81 13.94
CA GLU A 240 -16.64 -14.73 15.06
C GLU A 240 -15.45 -14.64 16.03
N LEU A 241 -14.21 -14.55 15.54
CA LEU A 241 -13.03 -14.35 16.38
C LEU A 241 -13.10 -13.04 17.16
N ALA A 242 -13.51 -11.93 16.54
CA ALA A 242 -13.67 -10.65 17.24
C ALA A 242 -14.69 -10.75 18.39
N LYS A 243 -15.77 -11.52 18.20
CA LYS A 243 -16.78 -11.79 19.23
C LYS A 243 -16.19 -12.63 20.36
N LEU A 244 -15.51 -13.73 20.04
CA LEU A 244 -14.91 -14.63 21.04
C LEU A 244 -13.81 -13.93 21.85
N PHE A 245 -12.96 -13.11 21.21
CA PHE A 245 -11.96 -12.29 21.92
C PHE A 245 -12.62 -11.30 22.88
N SER A 246 -13.71 -10.64 22.45
CA SER A 246 -14.47 -9.74 23.32
C SER A 246 -15.11 -10.47 24.51
N GLN A 247 -15.62 -11.69 24.30
CA GLN A 247 -16.16 -12.53 25.38
C GLN A 247 -15.08 -13.00 26.35
N ALA A 248 -13.85 -13.19 25.86
CA ALA A 248 -12.69 -13.53 26.67
C ALA A 248 -12.08 -12.32 27.42
N GLY A 249 -12.69 -11.14 27.34
CA GLY A 249 -12.25 -9.93 28.04
C GLY A 249 -11.33 -9.01 27.24
N HIS A 250 -11.11 -9.27 25.94
CA HIS A 250 -10.29 -8.50 25.02
C HIS A 250 -11.18 -7.73 24.03
N PRO A 251 -11.55 -6.45 24.30
CA PRO A 251 -12.44 -5.69 23.44
C PRO A 251 -11.98 -5.66 21.98
N SER A 252 -12.78 -6.22 21.08
CA SER A 252 -12.40 -6.45 19.70
C SER A 252 -13.53 -6.14 18.73
N ARG A 253 -13.19 -5.77 17.49
CA ARG A 253 -14.16 -5.56 16.40
C ARG A 253 -13.63 -6.20 15.12
N ALA A 254 -14.58 -6.65 14.28
CA ALA A 254 -14.26 -7.02 12.91
C ALA A 254 -14.47 -5.84 11.97
N LEU A 255 -13.59 -5.71 10.98
CA LEU A 255 -13.75 -4.83 9.81
C LEU A 255 -13.61 -5.65 8.54
N THR A 256 -14.58 -5.50 7.65
CA THR A 256 -14.66 -6.23 6.38
C THR A 256 -14.82 -5.27 5.19
N SER A 257 -14.78 -5.79 3.97
CA SER A 257 -15.01 -4.99 2.76
C SER A 257 -16.43 -4.38 2.71
N GLU A 258 -17.38 -4.92 3.46
CA GLU A 258 -18.76 -4.44 3.54
C GLU A 258 -18.92 -3.19 4.42
N ASP A 259 -17.94 -2.91 5.30
CA ASP A 259 -17.99 -1.76 6.19
C ASP A 259 -17.72 -0.45 5.44
N SER A 260 -18.52 0.57 5.74
CA SER A 260 -18.35 1.91 5.18
C SER A 260 -17.03 2.55 5.62
N GLN A 261 -16.52 3.50 4.83
CA GLN A 261 -15.29 4.25 5.18
C GLN A 261 -15.41 4.95 6.54
N LYS A 262 -16.62 5.48 6.85
CA LYS A 262 -16.90 6.11 8.15
C LYS A 262 -16.74 5.11 9.29
N ARG A 263 -17.33 3.92 9.15
CA ARG A 263 -17.23 2.85 10.16
C ARG A 263 -15.78 2.41 10.37
N ARG A 264 -15.00 2.27 9.30
CA ARG A 264 -13.58 1.91 9.39
C ARG A 264 -12.78 2.97 10.16
N ALA A 265 -12.99 4.25 9.87
CA ALA A 265 -12.35 5.34 10.59
C ALA A 265 -12.71 5.35 12.08
N GLU A 266 -13.98 5.16 12.42
CA GLU A 266 -14.45 5.08 13.81
C GLU A 266 -13.79 3.93 14.58
N VAL A 267 -13.76 2.72 14.01
CA VAL A 267 -13.18 1.54 14.67
C VAL A 267 -11.65 1.67 14.79
N THR A 268 -10.99 2.23 13.78
CA THR A 268 -9.55 2.53 13.87
C THR A 268 -9.26 3.52 15.00
N GLN A 269 -10.07 4.58 15.12
CA GLN A 269 -9.92 5.56 16.21
C GLN A 269 -10.15 4.92 17.59
N GLN A 270 -11.11 3.99 17.71
CA GLN A 270 -11.33 3.25 18.97
C GLN A 270 -10.10 2.40 19.36
N LEU A 271 -9.42 1.77 18.38
CA LEU A 271 -8.18 1.05 18.65
C LEU A 271 -7.06 2.01 19.08
N GLU A 272 -6.91 3.15 18.41
CA GLU A 272 -5.92 4.17 18.75
C GLU A 272 -6.13 4.74 20.17
N ASN A 273 -7.38 4.99 20.53
CA ASN A 273 -7.76 5.48 21.87
C ASN A 273 -7.64 4.40 22.97
N GLY A 274 -7.43 3.13 22.62
CA GLY A 274 -7.36 2.02 23.59
C GLY A 274 -8.72 1.56 24.11
N GLU A 275 -9.80 1.90 23.42
CA GLU A 275 -11.15 1.36 23.66
C GLU A 275 -11.28 -0.05 23.15
N LEU A 276 -10.51 -0.39 22.11
CA LEU A 276 -10.33 -1.73 21.55
C LEU A 276 -8.89 -2.18 21.72
N GLU A 277 -8.71 -3.49 21.86
CA GLU A 277 -7.41 -4.15 21.86
C GLU A 277 -7.10 -4.74 20.47
N TYR A 278 -8.09 -5.27 19.75
CA TYR A 278 -7.86 -5.92 18.46
C TYR A 278 -8.90 -5.53 17.41
N ILE A 279 -8.43 -5.39 16.16
CA ILE A 279 -9.26 -5.35 14.96
C ILE A 279 -8.97 -6.60 14.13
N PHE A 280 -10.02 -7.38 13.86
CA PHE A 280 -9.98 -8.55 12.98
C PHE A 280 -10.40 -8.14 11.57
N THR A 281 -9.65 -8.56 10.56
CA THR A 281 -9.90 -8.09 9.19
C THR A 281 -9.46 -9.10 8.12
N VAL A 282 -9.93 -8.87 6.89
CA VAL A 282 -9.52 -9.59 5.68
C VAL A 282 -9.17 -8.55 4.63
N ASP A 283 -7.89 -8.48 4.20
CA ASP A 283 -7.38 -7.65 3.10
C ASP A 283 -7.78 -6.15 3.10
N LEU A 284 -8.01 -5.54 4.27
CA LEU A 284 -8.45 -4.14 4.35
C LEU A 284 -7.32 -3.14 4.59
N PHE A 285 -6.23 -3.54 5.24
CA PHE A 285 -5.11 -2.69 5.65
C PHE A 285 -3.89 -2.91 4.77
#